data_ede2d7c1f10b90a9a82951ce7725f4d6
#
_entry.id   ede2d7c1f10b90a9a82951ce7725f4d6
#
_cell.length_a   1.000
_cell.length_b   1.000
_cell.length_c   1.000
_cell.angle_alpha   90.00
_cell.angle_beta   90.00
_cell.angle_gamma   90.00
#
_symmetry.space_group_name_H-M   'P 1'
#
loop_
_entity.id
_entity.type
_entity.pdbx_description
1 polymer ?
#
loop_
_entity_poly.entity_id
_entity_poly.type
_entity_poly.pdbx_seq_one_letter_code
_entity_poly.pdbx_strand_id
1 'polypeptide(L)'
;DDLEKIKNEIEFGIKRGAMALGFGIHYTPGASRWEIIECFRLVKKYNISAHVHMRYFGAQEVDGSMAALEEIIAVCVCTGATTHICHIHSTSLTATSKNLQLISEAYSNGINITTEYYPYTAGCSSIDSFIFDGNWREQLNIDYKDLQYVSTGERLTRETFEKYHQIGGSVIIYSIPEQAVDDCIKHPLAFMASDALKGHPRAAGSCARILGHYVRERNIISLMEAIKQMTLMPARQLESASSQMKKKGRISIDADADICVFDPRTIHDQATYEQPTIP
;
A
#
# COMPACT_ATOMS: atom_id res chain seq x y z
N ASP A 1 -21.90 -17.03 16.21
CA ASP A 1 -21.46 -15.64 16.11
C ASP A 1 -20.55 -15.49 14.88
N ASP A 2 -20.81 -14.51 14.02
CA ASP A 2 -20.08 -14.35 12.77
C ASP A 2 -18.62 -13.95 13.01
N LEU A 3 -18.32 -13.19 14.05
CA LEU A 3 -16.97 -12.86 14.46
C LEU A 3 -16.14 -14.12 14.79
N GLU A 4 -16.72 -15.09 15.49
CA GLU A 4 -16.01 -16.34 15.79
C GLU A 4 -15.76 -17.17 14.52
N LYS A 5 -16.66 -17.15 13.54
CA LYS A 5 -16.41 -17.78 12.24
C LYS A 5 -15.22 -17.11 11.51
N ILE A 6 -15.21 -15.77 11.44
CA ILE A 6 -14.10 -15.00 10.84
C ILE A 6 -12.77 -15.37 11.52
N LYS A 7 -12.73 -15.38 12.86
CA LYS A 7 -11.52 -15.73 13.62
C LYS A 7 -11.05 -17.15 13.31
N ASN A 8 -11.96 -18.11 13.24
CA ASN A 8 -11.64 -19.50 12.92
C ASN A 8 -11.06 -19.66 11.51
N GLU A 9 -11.62 -18.96 10.51
CA GLU A 9 -11.09 -18.97 9.14
C GLU A 9 -9.71 -18.31 9.04
N ILE A 10 -9.49 -17.21 9.77
CA ILE A 10 -8.16 -16.57 9.87
C ILE A 10 -7.15 -17.54 10.47
N GLU A 11 -7.47 -18.18 11.60
CA GLU A 11 -6.60 -19.17 12.24
C GLU A 11 -6.31 -20.36 11.34
N PHE A 12 -7.31 -20.82 10.60
CA PHE A 12 -7.14 -21.89 9.62
C PHE A 12 -6.15 -21.50 8.51
N GLY A 13 -6.27 -20.29 7.97
CA GLY A 13 -5.33 -19.75 6.98
C GLY A 13 -3.90 -19.64 7.52
N ILE A 14 -3.74 -19.10 8.73
CA ILE A 14 -2.43 -18.95 9.39
C ILE A 14 -1.77 -20.32 9.61
N LYS A 15 -2.50 -21.30 10.14
CA LYS A 15 -1.99 -22.67 10.35
C LYS A 15 -1.58 -23.38 9.05
N ARG A 16 -2.04 -22.88 7.89
CA ARG A 16 -1.67 -23.36 6.56
C ARG A 16 -0.54 -22.57 5.89
N GLY A 17 0.05 -21.61 6.59
CA GLY A 17 1.23 -20.91 6.14
C GLY A 17 1.00 -19.47 5.67
N ALA A 18 -0.15 -18.86 5.97
CA ALA A 18 -0.32 -17.42 5.77
C ALA A 18 0.66 -16.65 6.67
N MET A 19 1.44 -15.75 6.06
CA MET A 19 2.51 -15.01 6.75
C MET A 19 2.06 -13.65 7.29
N ALA A 20 0.89 -13.17 6.88
CA ALA A 20 0.32 -11.90 7.29
C ALA A 20 -1.19 -11.96 7.23
N LEU A 21 -1.86 -11.01 7.87
CA LEU A 21 -3.30 -10.79 7.77
C LEU A 21 -3.58 -9.47 7.08
N GLY A 22 -4.24 -9.51 5.92
CA GLY A 22 -4.63 -8.32 5.14
C GLY A 22 -5.97 -7.76 5.60
N PHE A 23 -6.06 -6.44 5.71
CA PHE A 23 -7.28 -5.70 6.04
C PHE A 23 -7.60 -4.70 4.93
N GLY A 24 -8.73 -4.83 4.28
CA GLY A 24 -9.27 -3.86 3.33
C GLY A 24 -10.42 -3.08 3.95
N ILE A 25 -10.15 -2.29 5.00
CA ILE A 25 -11.20 -1.72 5.85
C ILE A 25 -12.08 -0.74 5.07
N HIS A 26 -11.51 0.03 4.15
CA HIS A 26 -12.28 0.94 3.30
C HIS A 26 -13.32 0.21 2.44
N TYR A 27 -12.99 -0.99 1.96
CA TYR A 27 -13.87 -1.82 1.12
C TYR A 27 -14.92 -2.59 1.93
N THR A 28 -14.79 -2.61 3.25
CA THR A 28 -15.69 -3.29 4.17
C THR A 28 -16.18 -2.34 5.27
N PRO A 29 -16.95 -1.28 4.91
CA PRO A 29 -17.34 -0.22 5.85
C PRO A 29 -18.17 -0.72 7.04
N GLY A 30 -18.81 -1.89 6.92
CA GLY A 30 -19.51 -2.57 8.00
C GLY A 30 -18.61 -3.21 9.06
N ALA A 31 -17.30 -3.36 8.81
CA ALA A 31 -16.37 -3.90 9.79
C ALA A 31 -16.26 -2.98 11.01
N SER A 32 -16.68 -3.50 12.17
CA SER A 32 -16.64 -2.74 13.41
C SER A 32 -15.21 -2.61 13.95
N ARG A 33 -14.93 -1.56 14.73
CA ARG A 33 -13.64 -1.41 15.41
C ARG A 33 -13.34 -2.58 16.34
N TRP A 34 -14.37 -3.17 16.97
CA TRP A 34 -14.19 -4.35 17.81
C TRP A 34 -13.76 -5.57 17.03
N GLU A 35 -14.35 -5.83 15.87
CA GLU A 35 -13.93 -6.89 14.95
C GLU A 35 -12.47 -6.76 14.55
N ILE A 36 -12.04 -5.54 14.18
CA ILE A 36 -10.65 -5.25 13.83
C ILE A 36 -9.72 -5.57 15.02
N ILE A 37 -10.05 -5.12 16.23
CA ILE A 37 -9.27 -5.42 17.45
C ILE A 37 -9.15 -6.94 17.67
N GLU A 38 -10.23 -7.68 17.54
CA GLU A 38 -10.23 -9.15 17.71
C GLU A 38 -9.34 -9.84 16.67
N CYS A 39 -9.38 -9.39 15.41
CA CYS A 39 -8.49 -9.90 14.37
C CYS A 39 -7.01 -9.54 14.64
N PHE A 40 -6.72 -8.34 15.14
CA PHE A 40 -5.37 -7.94 15.55
C PHE A 40 -4.83 -8.74 16.74
N ARG A 41 -5.69 -9.21 17.65
CA ARG A 41 -5.30 -10.16 18.71
C ARG A 41 -4.77 -11.48 18.13
N LEU A 42 -5.33 -11.96 17.01
CA LEU A 42 -4.81 -13.12 16.30
C LEU A 42 -3.45 -12.81 15.64
N VAL A 43 -3.30 -11.63 15.05
CA VAL A 43 -1.99 -11.17 14.51
C VAL A 43 -0.92 -11.27 15.59
N LYS A 44 -1.18 -10.75 16.78
CA LYS A 44 -0.25 -10.83 17.92
C LYS A 44 -0.04 -12.26 18.40
N LYS A 45 -1.13 -13.03 18.56
CA LYS A 45 -1.08 -14.43 19.03
C LYS A 45 -0.16 -15.30 18.16
N TYR A 46 -0.22 -15.12 16.85
CA TYR A 46 0.56 -15.91 15.89
C TYR A 46 1.87 -15.27 15.46
N ASN A 47 2.22 -14.11 16.03
CA ASN A 47 3.45 -13.37 15.71
C ASN A 47 3.65 -13.12 14.20
N ILE A 48 2.57 -12.79 13.51
CA ILE A 48 2.55 -12.35 12.12
C ILE A 48 2.35 -10.83 12.06
N SER A 49 2.24 -10.24 10.87
CA SER A 49 1.94 -8.82 10.70
C SER A 49 0.55 -8.57 10.14
N ALA A 50 -0.08 -7.46 10.58
CA ALA A 50 -1.27 -6.91 9.94
C ALA A 50 -0.85 -5.99 8.78
N HIS A 51 -1.44 -6.16 7.60
CA HIS A 51 -1.26 -5.27 6.45
C HIS A 51 -2.58 -4.56 6.18
N VAL A 52 -2.59 -3.23 6.33
CA VAL A 52 -3.84 -2.48 6.46
C VAL A 52 -4.00 -1.45 5.36
N HIS A 53 -4.98 -1.66 4.48
CA HIS A 53 -5.61 -0.62 3.70
C HIS A 53 -6.59 0.11 4.63
N MET A 54 -6.27 1.35 4.99
CA MET A 54 -6.99 2.11 6.03
C MET A 54 -8.44 2.43 5.64
N ARG A 55 -9.24 2.82 6.64
CA ARG A 55 -10.69 3.05 6.48
C ARG A 55 -11.02 4.26 5.62
N TYR A 56 -10.29 5.36 5.78
CA TYR A 56 -10.60 6.64 5.17
C TYR A 56 -9.45 7.15 4.30
N PHE A 57 -9.78 8.06 3.38
CA PHE A 57 -8.87 8.72 2.46
C PHE A 57 -8.81 10.21 2.70
N GLY A 58 -7.75 10.84 2.15
CA GLY A 58 -7.64 12.27 2.01
C GLY A 58 -7.21 12.99 3.29
N ALA A 59 -7.25 14.32 3.21
CA ALA A 59 -6.69 15.21 4.22
C ALA A 59 -7.75 15.86 5.12
N GLN A 60 -9.00 15.42 5.05
CA GLN A 60 -10.10 15.92 5.88
C GLN A 60 -9.82 15.60 7.35
N GLU A 61 -10.28 16.49 8.25
CA GLU A 61 -10.15 16.29 9.71
C GLU A 61 -11.05 15.13 10.17
N VAL A 62 -12.31 15.13 9.72
CA VAL A 62 -13.27 14.08 10.03
C VAL A 62 -13.26 13.06 8.90
N ASP A 63 -13.15 11.77 9.23
CA ASP A 63 -13.14 10.66 8.28
C ASP A 63 -12.05 10.75 7.20
N GLY A 64 -10.94 11.41 7.54
CA GLY A 64 -9.74 11.48 6.71
C GLY A 64 -8.70 10.43 7.08
N SER A 65 -7.60 10.41 6.34
CA SER A 65 -6.51 9.43 6.51
C SER A 65 -5.83 9.51 7.88
N MET A 66 -5.80 10.69 8.52
CA MET A 66 -5.24 10.84 9.86
C MET A 66 -6.09 10.11 10.90
N ALA A 67 -7.41 10.31 10.88
CA ALA A 67 -8.32 9.59 11.78
C ALA A 67 -8.25 8.07 11.57
N ALA A 68 -8.08 7.62 10.32
CA ALA A 68 -7.89 6.21 10.01
C ALA A 68 -6.55 5.66 10.56
N LEU A 69 -5.48 6.44 10.49
CA LEU A 69 -4.19 6.05 11.05
C LEU A 69 -4.20 6.01 12.58
N GLU A 70 -4.86 6.98 13.24
CA GLU A 70 -5.08 7.00 14.68
C GLU A 70 -5.87 5.77 15.15
N GLU A 71 -6.91 5.36 14.41
CA GLU A 71 -7.64 4.10 14.67
C GLU A 71 -6.67 2.90 14.73
N ILE A 72 -5.80 2.76 13.74
CA ILE A 72 -4.86 1.62 13.68
C ILE A 72 -3.78 1.72 14.76
N ILE A 73 -3.24 2.90 15.03
CA ILE A 73 -2.27 3.12 16.13
C ILE A 73 -2.89 2.72 17.47
N ALA A 74 -4.13 3.13 17.73
CA ALA A 74 -4.84 2.74 18.96
C ALA A 74 -5.02 1.21 19.06
N VAL A 75 -5.36 0.54 17.96
CA VAL A 75 -5.44 -0.92 17.90
C VAL A 75 -4.08 -1.58 18.17
N CYS A 76 -3.00 -1.03 17.63
CA CYS A 76 -1.63 -1.51 17.90
C CYS A 76 -1.27 -1.37 19.38
N VAL A 77 -1.59 -0.23 20.01
CA VAL A 77 -1.37 -0.02 21.45
C VAL A 77 -2.13 -1.06 22.30
N CYS A 78 -3.40 -1.30 21.96
CA CYS A 78 -4.25 -2.25 22.71
C CYS A 78 -3.83 -3.71 22.54
N THR A 79 -3.25 -4.09 21.40
CA THR A 79 -2.98 -5.50 21.07
C THR A 79 -1.50 -5.86 21.07
N GLY A 80 -0.61 -4.90 20.89
CA GLY A 80 0.83 -5.11 20.69
C GLY A 80 1.16 -5.81 19.36
N ALA A 81 0.28 -5.72 18.36
CA ALA A 81 0.47 -6.34 17.05
C ALA A 81 1.46 -5.56 16.19
N THR A 82 2.25 -6.27 15.40
CA THR A 82 3.08 -5.69 14.34
C THR A 82 2.19 -5.29 13.17
N THR A 83 2.35 -4.07 12.67
CA THR A 83 1.46 -3.52 11.65
C THR A 83 2.22 -2.85 10.51
N HIS A 84 1.67 -3.00 9.31
CA HIS A 84 2.14 -2.39 8.09
C HIS A 84 0.99 -1.65 7.41
N ILE A 85 1.14 -0.34 7.21
CA ILE A 85 0.14 0.48 6.53
C ILE A 85 0.39 0.41 5.03
N CYS A 86 -0.58 -0.08 4.27
CA CYS A 86 -0.50 -0.21 2.83
C CYS A 86 -0.52 1.17 2.16
N HIS A 87 0.30 1.34 1.11
CA HIS A 87 0.32 2.46 0.16
C HIS A 87 -0.12 3.82 0.74
N ILE A 88 0.52 4.26 1.84
CA ILE A 88 0.09 5.43 2.63
C ILE A 88 -0.08 6.72 1.81
N HIS A 89 0.74 6.92 0.76
CA HIS A 89 0.67 8.10 -0.12
C HIS A 89 -0.65 8.19 -0.89
N SER A 90 -1.23 7.04 -1.27
CA SER A 90 -2.48 6.99 -2.03
C SER A 90 -3.72 7.16 -1.15
N THR A 91 -3.63 6.80 0.12
CA THR A 91 -4.71 7.01 1.08
C THR A 91 -4.63 8.38 1.74
N SER A 92 -3.42 8.90 1.96
CA SER A 92 -3.21 10.18 2.66
C SER A 92 -3.18 11.41 1.75
N LEU A 93 -2.83 11.24 0.45
CA LEU A 93 -2.75 12.34 -0.53
C LEU A 93 -1.90 13.52 0.00
N THR A 94 -2.47 14.69 0.14
CA THR A 94 -1.77 15.89 0.66
C THR A 94 -1.44 15.81 2.15
N ALA A 95 -2.02 14.87 2.90
CA ALA A 95 -1.71 14.64 4.31
C ALA A 95 -0.53 13.66 4.53
N THR A 96 0.09 13.13 3.46
CA THR A 96 1.13 12.08 3.54
C THR A 96 2.26 12.44 4.49
N SER A 97 2.82 13.66 4.41
CA SER A 97 3.92 14.10 5.28
C SER A 97 3.55 14.04 6.77
N LYS A 98 2.32 14.49 7.13
CA LYS A 98 1.83 14.45 8.52
C LYS A 98 1.63 13.01 9.00
N ASN A 99 1.06 12.15 8.17
CA ASN A 99 0.85 10.75 8.52
C ASN A 99 2.17 9.98 8.66
N LEU A 100 3.18 10.28 7.83
CA LEU A 100 4.52 9.72 7.98
C LEU A 100 5.21 10.18 9.27
N GLN A 101 5.02 11.44 9.67
CA GLN A 101 5.48 11.93 10.96
C GLN A 101 4.82 11.16 12.12
N LEU A 102 3.50 10.99 12.08
CA LEU A 102 2.76 10.23 13.10
C LEU A 102 3.23 8.77 13.19
N ILE A 103 3.52 8.11 12.06
CA ILE A 103 4.14 6.77 12.02
C ILE A 103 5.52 6.79 12.72
N SER A 104 6.35 7.79 12.44
CA SER A 104 7.68 7.92 13.07
C SER A 104 7.59 8.09 14.59
N GLU A 105 6.66 8.91 15.05
CA GLU A 105 6.42 9.14 16.47
C GLU A 105 5.88 7.89 17.16
N ALA A 106 4.92 7.21 16.55
CA ALA A 106 4.39 5.94 17.03
C ALA A 106 5.49 4.87 17.14
N TYR A 107 6.34 4.75 16.10
CA TYR A 107 7.48 3.85 16.10
C TYR A 107 8.50 4.18 17.21
N SER A 108 8.83 5.47 17.38
CA SER A 108 9.74 5.95 18.43
C SER A 108 9.21 5.69 19.84
N ASN A 109 7.89 5.61 19.99
CA ASN A 109 7.21 5.24 21.22
C ASN A 109 7.01 3.73 21.39
N GLY A 110 7.67 2.90 20.56
CA GLY A 110 7.71 1.44 20.71
C GLY A 110 6.61 0.67 20.00
N ILE A 111 5.79 1.33 19.17
CA ILE A 111 4.80 0.66 18.34
C ILE A 111 5.49 0.11 17.09
N ASN A 112 5.38 -1.19 16.84
CA ASN A 112 5.96 -1.83 15.66
C ASN A 112 5.09 -1.56 14.43
N ILE A 113 5.29 -0.41 13.80
CA ILE A 113 4.53 0.08 12.65
C ILE A 113 5.47 0.50 11.52
N THR A 114 5.16 0.09 10.30
CA THR A 114 5.84 0.45 9.05
C THR A 114 4.81 0.82 7.99
N THR A 115 5.28 1.28 6.84
CA THR A 115 4.40 1.59 5.71
C THR A 115 5.06 1.28 4.37
N GLU A 116 4.27 1.36 3.30
CA GLU A 116 4.73 1.17 1.94
C GLU A 116 4.20 2.23 0.99
N TYR A 117 4.83 2.29 -0.19
CA TYR A 117 4.42 3.13 -1.30
C TYR A 117 4.71 2.44 -2.64
N TYR A 118 4.06 2.88 -3.70
CA TYR A 118 4.43 2.58 -5.08
C TYR A 118 4.85 3.87 -5.81
N PRO A 119 5.76 3.79 -6.80
CA PRO A 119 6.40 4.98 -7.38
C PRO A 119 5.58 5.63 -8.50
N TYR A 120 4.28 5.85 -8.27
CA TYR A 120 3.35 6.44 -9.24
C TYR A 120 2.39 7.42 -8.56
N THR A 121 1.96 8.42 -9.34
CA THR A 121 1.05 9.49 -8.90
C THR A 121 -0.42 9.18 -9.17
N ALA A 122 -0.75 7.95 -9.53
CA ALA A 122 -2.11 7.50 -9.71
C ALA A 122 -2.36 6.17 -9.00
N GLY A 123 -3.55 6.01 -8.42
CA GLY A 123 -4.06 4.76 -7.89
C GLY A 123 -4.82 3.95 -8.94
N CYS A 124 -5.26 2.76 -8.56
CA CYS A 124 -6.15 1.94 -9.37
C CYS A 124 -7.07 1.13 -8.46
N SER A 125 -8.35 1.11 -8.76
CA SER A 125 -9.35 0.34 -8.02
C SER A 125 -10.48 -0.12 -8.93
N SER A 126 -11.44 -0.89 -8.40
CA SER A 126 -12.70 -1.15 -9.09
C SER A 126 -13.57 0.09 -9.05
N ILE A 127 -14.19 0.44 -10.19
CA ILE A 127 -15.05 1.64 -10.28
C ILE A 127 -16.36 1.49 -9.49
N ASP A 128 -16.77 0.26 -9.20
CA ASP A 128 -17.95 -0.08 -8.40
C ASP A 128 -17.63 -0.31 -6.91
N SER A 129 -16.41 0.06 -6.48
CA SER A 129 -15.99 -0.04 -5.07
C SER A 129 -16.49 1.12 -4.22
N PHE A 130 -16.52 0.93 -2.89
CA PHE A 130 -16.89 1.95 -1.90
C PHE A 130 -16.06 3.25 -1.96
N ILE A 131 -14.89 3.24 -2.64
CA ILE A 131 -14.10 4.44 -2.89
C ILE A 131 -14.94 5.52 -3.59
N PHE A 132 -15.88 5.13 -4.44
CA PHE A 132 -16.67 6.02 -5.27
C PHE A 132 -18.08 6.28 -4.73
N ASP A 133 -18.34 5.88 -3.49
CA ASP A 133 -19.60 6.20 -2.82
C ASP A 133 -19.55 7.59 -2.17
N GLY A 134 -20.71 8.22 -2.06
CA GLY A 134 -20.87 9.50 -1.38
C GLY A 134 -20.11 10.66 -2.03
N ASN A 135 -19.30 11.36 -1.26
CA ASN A 135 -18.58 12.58 -1.67
C ASN A 135 -17.11 12.32 -2.06
N TRP A 136 -16.84 11.21 -2.74
CA TRP A 136 -15.49 10.79 -3.13
C TRP A 136 -14.67 11.86 -3.87
N ARG A 137 -15.33 12.74 -4.67
CA ARG A 137 -14.64 13.82 -5.39
C ARG A 137 -14.00 14.83 -4.44
N GLU A 138 -14.67 15.16 -3.35
CA GLU A 138 -14.12 16.04 -2.31
C GLU A 138 -13.03 15.33 -1.51
N GLN A 139 -13.25 14.06 -1.15
CA GLN A 139 -12.29 13.27 -0.39
C GLN A 139 -10.96 13.07 -1.14
N LEU A 140 -11.04 12.74 -2.43
CA LEU A 140 -9.87 12.55 -3.28
C LEU A 140 -9.35 13.87 -3.90
N ASN A 141 -10.12 14.96 -3.79
CA ASN A 141 -9.86 16.26 -4.41
C ASN A 141 -9.66 16.16 -5.94
N ILE A 142 -10.55 15.44 -6.62
CA ILE A 142 -10.51 15.20 -8.08
C ILE A 142 -11.91 15.30 -8.67
N ASP A 143 -11.99 15.26 -10.00
CA ASP A 143 -13.27 15.20 -10.75
C ASP A 143 -13.26 14.01 -11.72
N TYR A 144 -14.36 13.75 -12.39
CA TYR A 144 -14.54 12.65 -13.35
C TYR A 144 -13.40 12.57 -14.39
N LYS A 145 -12.93 13.69 -14.92
CA LYS A 145 -11.83 13.78 -15.89
C LYS A 145 -10.49 13.22 -15.36
N ASP A 146 -10.34 13.13 -14.04
CA ASP A 146 -9.15 12.61 -13.38
C ASP A 146 -9.23 11.09 -13.18
N LEU A 147 -10.28 10.47 -13.72
CA LEU A 147 -10.46 9.02 -13.78
C LEU A 147 -10.26 8.54 -15.22
N GLN A 148 -9.59 7.39 -15.38
CA GLN A 148 -9.40 6.72 -16.67
C GLN A 148 -9.89 5.28 -16.59
N TYR A 149 -10.88 4.91 -17.42
CA TYR A 149 -11.36 3.54 -17.46
C TYR A 149 -10.35 2.63 -18.18
N VAL A 150 -9.86 1.61 -17.49
CA VAL A 150 -8.73 0.80 -17.97
C VAL A 150 -9.03 0.10 -19.28
N SER A 151 -10.25 -0.42 -19.46
CA SER A 151 -10.59 -1.23 -20.65
C SER A 151 -10.62 -0.44 -21.96
N THR A 152 -10.93 0.87 -21.90
CA THR A 152 -11.01 1.73 -23.10
C THR A 152 -9.90 2.76 -23.17
N GLY A 153 -9.25 3.06 -22.04
CA GLY A 153 -8.26 4.13 -21.92
C GLY A 153 -8.86 5.53 -21.90
N GLU A 154 -10.20 5.68 -21.92
CA GLU A 154 -10.85 6.99 -21.93
C GLU A 154 -10.85 7.65 -20.55
N ARG A 155 -10.71 8.99 -20.56
CA ARG A 155 -10.99 9.85 -19.40
C ARG A 155 -12.49 10.00 -19.23
N LEU A 156 -12.96 9.91 -17.97
CA LEU A 156 -14.39 9.84 -17.72
C LEU A 156 -15.06 11.22 -17.73
N THR A 157 -16.32 11.24 -18.16
CA THR A 157 -17.32 12.27 -17.86
C THR A 157 -18.24 11.73 -16.78
N ARG A 158 -19.19 12.57 -16.31
CA ARG A 158 -20.23 12.12 -15.38
C ARG A 158 -21.03 10.96 -15.97
N GLU A 159 -21.44 11.06 -17.23
CA GLU A 159 -22.28 10.04 -17.88
C GLU A 159 -21.52 8.73 -18.04
N THR A 160 -20.25 8.77 -18.46
CA THR A 160 -19.46 7.55 -18.64
C THR A 160 -19.06 6.94 -17.29
N PHE A 161 -18.85 7.77 -16.24
CA PHE A 161 -18.67 7.26 -14.88
C PHE A 161 -19.90 6.51 -14.38
N GLU A 162 -21.09 7.11 -14.47
CA GLU A 162 -22.36 6.48 -14.05
C GLU A 162 -22.60 5.16 -14.80
N LYS A 163 -22.28 5.12 -16.10
CA LYS A 163 -22.36 3.90 -16.92
C LYS A 163 -21.41 2.81 -16.41
N TYR A 164 -20.11 3.14 -16.24
CA TYR A 164 -19.12 2.14 -15.84
C TYR A 164 -19.24 1.74 -14.38
N HIS A 165 -19.71 2.61 -13.51
CA HIS A 165 -20.00 2.27 -12.12
C HIS A 165 -21.04 1.14 -11.99
N GLN A 166 -22.00 1.07 -12.93
CA GLN A 166 -22.98 -0.04 -12.99
C GLN A 166 -22.42 -1.31 -13.62
N ILE A 167 -21.46 -1.19 -14.55
CA ILE A 167 -20.87 -2.33 -15.27
C ILE A 167 -19.73 -2.98 -14.47
N GLY A 168 -19.05 -2.19 -13.64
CA GLY A 168 -17.82 -2.56 -12.98
C GLY A 168 -16.58 -2.42 -13.86
N GLY A 169 -15.43 -2.86 -13.35
CA GLY A 169 -14.15 -2.81 -14.03
C GLY A 169 -13.15 -1.88 -13.35
N SER A 170 -11.91 -1.89 -13.81
CA SER A 170 -10.83 -1.12 -13.21
C SER A 170 -10.77 0.31 -13.72
N VAL A 171 -10.46 1.24 -12.83
CA VAL A 171 -10.27 2.65 -13.11
C VAL A 171 -8.96 3.15 -12.50
N ILE A 172 -8.19 3.94 -13.27
CA ILE A 172 -7.02 4.65 -12.78
C ILE A 172 -7.47 5.99 -12.20
N ILE A 173 -6.92 6.34 -11.04
CA ILE A 173 -7.33 7.49 -10.22
C ILE A 173 -6.13 8.43 -10.10
N TYR A 174 -6.12 9.53 -10.83
CA TYR A 174 -5.04 10.52 -10.83
C TYR A 174 -5.21 11.53 -9.71
N SER A 175 -4.90 11.12 -8.48
CA SER A 175 -5.14 11.91 -7.26
C SER A 175 -3.89 12.13 -6.40
N ILE A 176 -2.80 11.38 -6.64
CA ILE A 176 -1.65 11.35 -5.74
C ILE A 176 -0.67 12.45 -6.10
N PRO A 177 -0.35 13.39 -5.19
CA PRO A 177 0.68 14.38 -5.43
C PRO A 177 2.07 13.75 -5.56
N GLU A 178 2.90 14.24 -6.48
CA GLU A 178 4.31 13.80 -6.62
C GLU A 178 5.08 13.95 -5.29
N GLN A 179 4.82 15.04 -4.54
CA GLN A 179 5.42 15.26 -3.23
C GLN A 179 5.12 14.12 -2.24
N ALA A 180 3.92 13.53 -2.29
CA ALA A 180 3.55 12.42 -1.43
C ALA A 180 4.39 11.15 -1.74
N VAL A 181 4.68 10.90 -3.00
CA VAL A 181 5.58 9.82 -3.43
C VAL A 181 7.01 10.10 -2.94
N ASP A 182 7.51 11.33 -3.14
CA ASP A 182 8.85 11.75 -2.72
C ASP A 182 9.04 11.64 -1.20
N ASP A 183 8.04 12.04 -0.42
CA ASP A 183 8.07 11.94 1.04
C ASP A 183 8.18 10.47 1.50
N CYS A 184 7.43 9.57 0.87
CA CYS A 184 7.50 8.15 1.16
C CYS A 184 8.85 7.54 0.78
N ILE A 185 9.39 7.88 -0.40
CA ILE A 185 10.70 7.38 -0.88
C ILE A 185 11.84 7.73 0.11
N LYS A 186 11.78 8.91 0.72
CA LYS A 186 12.79 9.38 1.68
C LYS A 186 12.57 8.87 3.10
N HIS A 187 11.41 8.29 3.39
CA HIS A 187 11.04 7.96 4.76
C HIS A 187 11.64 6.63 5.23
N PRO A 188 12.32 6.55 6.39
CA PRO A 188 13.06 5.38 6.81
C PRO A 188 12.21 4.16 7.17
N LEU A 189 10.92 4.34 7.47
CA LEU A 189 9.96 3.28 7.80
C LEU A 189 9.07 2.91 6.60
N ALA A 190 9.27 3.55 5.43
CA ALA A 190 8.55 3.23 4.21
C ALA A 190 9.40 2.39 3.28
N PHE A 191 8.80 1.41 2.61
CA PHE A 191 9.47 0.62 1.58
C PHE A 191 8.58 0.42 0.35
N MET A 192 9.19 0.05 -0.76
CA MET A 192 8.48 -0.06 -2.03
C MET A 192 7.66 -1.35 -2.08
N ALA A 193 6.41 -1.22 -2.50
CA ALA A 193 5.54 -2.29 -2.94
C ALA A 193 5.02 -1.98 -4.34
N SER A 194 4.70 -2.98 -5.14
CA SER A 194 4.14 -2.74 -6.47
C SER A 194 2.65 -2.42 -6.42
N ASP A 195 1.93 -2.94 -5.44
CA ASP A 195 0.46 -2.91 -5.37
C ASP A 195 -0.16 -3.26 -6.74
N ALA A 196 0.41 -4.33 -7.36
CA ALA A 196 0.18 -4.66 -8.76
C ALA A 196 -1.30 -4.93 -9.07
N LEU A 197 -1.84 -4.19 -10.03
CA LEU A 197 -3.18 -4.38 -10.54
C LEU A 197 -3.15 -4.32 -12.06
N LYS A 198 -3.93 -5.21 -12.71
CA LYS A 198 -4.02 -5.27 -14.18
C LYS A 198 -4.50 -3.92 -14.74
N GLY A 199 -3.76 -3.40 -15.72
CA GLY A 199 -4.08 -2.13 -16.38
C GLY A 199 -3.38 -0.91 -15.80
N HIS A 200 -2.58 -1.06 -14.74
CA HIS A 200 -1.75 0.01 -14.21
C HIS A 200 -0.25 -0.31 -14.45
N PRO A 201 0.58 0.66 -14.88
CA PRO A 201 2.01 0.45 -15.18
C PRO A 201 2.82 -0.03 -13.97
N ARG A 202 2.35 0.18 -12.75
CA ARG A 202 3.00 -0.27 -11.51
C ARG A 202 3.18 -1.79 -11.42
N ALA A 203 2.40 -2.56 -12.18
CA ALA A 203 2.53 -4.02 -12.21
C ALA A 203 3.85 -4.48 -12.84
N ALA A 204 4.34 -3.78 -13.87
CA ALA A 204 5.57 -4.12 -14.59
C ALA A 204 6.73 -3.17 -14.28
N GLY A 205 6.47 -1.87 -14.10
CA GLY A 205 7.49 -0.83 -14.08
C GLY A 205 8.03 -0.43 -12.71
N SER A 206 7.42 -0.80 -11.58
CA SER A 206 7.73 -0.20 -10.27
C SER A 206 9.20 -0.25 -9.88
N CYS A 207 9.85 -1.41 -9.95
CA CYS A 207 11.27 -1.54 -9.55
C CYS A 207 12.19 -0.76 -10.47
N ALA A 208 11.98 -0.87 -11.80
CA ALA A 208 12.77 -0.16 -12.80
C ALA A 208 12.60 1.36 -12.66
N ARG A 209 11.38 1.84 -12.37
CA ARG A 209 11.08 3.25 -12.12
C ARG A 209 11.81 3.82 -10.91
N ILE A 210 11.86 3.07 -9.80
CA ILE A 210 12.64 3.50 -8.61
C ILE A 210 14.11 3.69 -9.03
N LEU A 211 14.71 2.72 -9.70
CA LEU A 211 16.12 2.75 -10.07
C LEU A 211 16.44 3.78 -11.17
N GLY A 212 15.60 3.87 -12.19
CA GLY A 212 15.78 4.81 -13.29
C GLY A 212 15.39 6.22 -12.90
N HIS A 213 14.13 6.45 -12.57
CA HIS A 213 13.59 7.78 -12.40
C HIS A 213 14.01 8.40 -11.06
N TYR A 214 13.80 7.72 -9.92
CA TYR A 214 14.03 8.34 -8.61
C TYR A 214 15.50 8.30 -8.16
N VAL A 215 16.24 7.24 -8.48
CA VAL A 215 17.68 7.16 -8.17
C VAL A 215 18.50 7.94 -9.18
N ARG A 216 18.47 7.54 -10.47
CA ARG A 216 19.39 8.08 -11.49
C ARG A 216 19.02 9.49 -11.95
N GLU A 217 17.75 9.74 -12.30
CA GLU A 217 17.35 11.00 -12.92
C GLU A 217 17.08 12.09 -11.88
N ARG A 218 16.29 11.78 -10.86
CA ARG A 218 15.90 12.75 -9.82
C ARG A 218 16.87 12.82 -8.64
N ASN A 219 17.68 11.79 -8.42
CA ASN A 219 18.70 11.72 -7.36
C ASN A 219 18.13 12.02 -5.96
N ILE A 220 16.92 11.54 -5.66
CA ILE A 220 16.25 11.79 -4.36
C ILE A 220 16.47 10.68 -3.34
N ILE A 221 16.96 9.54 -3.78
CA ILE A 221 17.35 8.40 -2.93
C ILE A 221 18.62 7.76 -3.52
N SER A 222 19.49 7.24 -2.66
CA SER A 222 20.67 6.52 -3.11
C SER A 222 20.32 5.13 -3.67
N LEU A 223 21.15 4.61 -4.59
CA LEU A 223 20.96 3.27 -5.15
C LEU A 223 20.87 2.20 -4.05
N MET A 224 21.73 2.27 -3.03
CA MET A 224 21.75 1.26 -1.96
C MET A 224 20.51 1.34 -1.07
N GLU A 225 20.02 2.54 -0.78
CA GLU A 225 18.78 2.67 -0.01
C GLU A 225 17.56 2.20 -0.82
N ALA A 226 17.51 2.50 -2.12
CA ALA A 226 16.47 1.99 -3.02
C ALA A 226 16.45 0.45 -3.06
N ILE A 227 17.63 -0.18 -3.21
CA ILE A 227 17.75 -1.65 -3.18
C ILE A 227 17.26 -2.20 -1.82
N LYS A 228 17.66 -1.58 -0.71
CA LYS A 228 17.23 -1.97 0.64
C LYS A 228 15.71 -1.90 0.79
N GLN A 229 15.06 -0.84 0.28
CA GLN A 229 13.60 -0.68 0.31
C GLN A 229 12.87 -1.71 -0.56
N MET A 230 13.49 -2.22 -1.61
CA MET A 230 12.90 -3.22 -2.51
C MET A 230 13.19 -4.67 -2.10
N THR A 231 14.12 -4.91 -1.16
CA THR A 231 14.60 -6.26 -0.86
C THR A 231 14.63 -6.56 0.63
N LEU A 232 15.55 -5.97 1.38
CA LEU A 232 15.78 -6.27 2.78
C LEU A 232 14.61 -5.85 3.69
N MET A 233 14.03 -4.67 3.47
CA MET A 233 12.94 -4.18 4.32
C MET A 233 11.68 -5.03 4.22
N PRO A 234 11.16 -5.38 3.02
CA PRO A 234 10.01 -6.29 2.91
C PRO A 234 10.32 -7.70 3.45
N ALA A 235 11.55 -8.21 3.28
CA ALA A 235 11.94 -9.48 3.87
C ALA A 235 11.87 -9.43 5.41
N ARG A 236 12.41 -8.37 6.02
CA ARG A 236 12.39 -8.17 7.48
C ARG A 236 10.97 -8.05 8.04
N GLN A 237 10.05 -7.45 7.30
CA GLN A 237 8.64 -7.33 7.69
C GLN A 237 7.99 -8.70 7.94
N LEU A 238 8.45 -9.74 7.24
CA LEU A 238 7.87 -11.08 7.28
C LEU A 238 8.73 -12.11 8.04
N GLU A 239 9.90 -11.71 8.58
CA GLU A 239 10.82 -12.63 9.27
C GLU A 239 10.22 -13.27 10.53
N SER A 240 9.29 -12.59 11.20
CA SER A 240 8.61 -13.14 12.38
C SER A 240 7.68 -14.30 12.03
N ALA A 241 7.07 -14.23 10.85
CA ALA A 241 6.11 -15.22 10.36
C ALA A 241 6.78 -16.39 9.63
N SER A 242 7.95 -16.17 9.01
CA SER A 242 8.63 -17.19 8.22
C SER A 242 10.16 -17.12 8.37
N SER A 243 10.75 -18.19 8.85
CA SER A 243 12.21 -18.31 8.95
C SER A 243 12.91 -18.23 7.59
N GLN A 244 12.24 -18.57 6.50
CA GLN A 244 12.76 -18.44 5.14
C GLN A 244 13.03 -16.98 4.77
N MET A 245 12.21 -16.04 5.27
CA MET A 245 12.41 -14.61 5.01
C MET A 245 13.72 -14.07 5.59
N LYS A 246 14.29 -14.70 6.61
CA LYS A 246 15.63 -14.38 7.13
C LYS A 246 16.76 -14.62 6.13
N LYS A 247 16.49 -15.39 5.07
CA LYS A 247 17.44 -15.69 3.99
C LYS A 247 17.23 -14.82 2.74
N LYS A 248 16.20 -13.99 2.70
CA LYS A 248 15.80 -13.16 1.55
C LYS A 248 16.32 -11.73 1.66
N GLY A 249 16.45 -11.07 0.52
CA GLY A 249 16.77 -9.65 0.41
C GLY A 249 18.16 -9.24 0.88
N ARG A 250 19.11 -10.16 0.95
CA ARG A 250 20.47 -9.92 1.45
C ARG A 250 21.52 -10.79 0.77
N ILE A 251 22.75 -10.29 0.74
CA ILE A 251 23.92 -11.07 0.35
C ILE A 251 24.67 -11.44 1.63
N SER A 252 24.55 -12.68 2.06
CA SER A 252 25.24 -13.20 3.25
C SER A 252 25.43 -14.71 3.12
N ILE A 253 26.33 -15.30 3.94
CA ILE A 253 26.49 -16.77 4.03
C ILE A 253 25.13 -17.38 4.41
N ASP A 254 24.77 -18.48 3.75
CA ASP A 254 23.51 -19.21 3.91
C ASP A 254 22.23 -18.45 3.50
N ALA A 255 22.35 -17.27 2.88
CA ALA A 255 21.20 -16.62 2.23
C ALA A 255 20.85 -17.30 0.91
N ASP A 256 19.58 -17.19 0.52
CA ASP A 256 19.12 -17.68 -0.78
C ASP A 256 19.71 -16.82 -1.91
N ALA A 257 20.16 -17.47 -2.98
CA ALA A 257 20.79 -16.80 -4.13
C ALA A 257 19.73 -16.28 -5.14
N ASP A 258 18.79 -15.48 -4.67
CA ASP A 258 17.85 -14.74 -5.54
C ASP A 258 18.57 -13.48 -6.04
N ILE A 259 19.21 -13.59 -7.21
CA ILE A 259 20.11 -12.56 -7.74
C ILE A 259 19.49 -11.89 -8.94
N CYS A 260 19.45 -10.55 -8.90
CA CYS A 260 19.07 -9.69 -10.02
C CYS A 260 20.31 -8.93 -10.52
N VAL A 261 20.57 -8.98 -11.83
CA VAL A 261 21.67 -8.25 -12.49
C VAL A 261 21.10 -7.20 -13.41
N PHE A 262 21.52 -5.95 -13.23
CA PHE A 262 21.06 -4.83 -14.05
C PHE A 262 22.18 -3.79 -14.27
N ASP A 263 22.07 -2.99 -15.32
CA ASP A 263 22.92 -1.81 -15.53
C ASP A 263 22.24 -0.57 -14.94
N PRO A 264 22.78 0.02 -13.87
CA PRO A 264 22.18 1.20 -13.23
C PRO A 264 22.17 2.45 -14.12
N ARG A 265 22.97 2.46 -15.23
CA ARG A 265 23.01 3.57 -16.17
C ARG A 265 21.87 3.55 -17.18
N THR A 266 21.27 2.39 -17.43
CA THR A 266 20.28 2.20 -18.51
C THR A 266 18.93 1.70 -18.02
N ILE A 267 18.84 1.12 -16.83
CA ILE A 267 17.57 0.64 -16.30
C ILE A 267 16.53 1.76 -16.20
N HIS A 268 15.34 1.54 -16.75
CA HIS A 268 14.19 2.41 -16.68
C HIS A 268 12.89 1.62 -16.89
N ASP A 269 11.77 2.15 -16.41
CA ASP A 269 10.46 1.59 -16.70
C ASP A 269 10.01 1.96 -18.12
N GLN A 270 9.38 1.01 -18.80
CA GLN A 270 8.79 1.22 -20.12
C GLN A 270 7.25 1.20 -20.07
N ALA A 271 6.69 0.70 -18.97
CA ALA A 271 5.26 0.64 -18.77
C ALA A 271 4.64 2.03 -18.67
N THR A 272 3.60 2.29 -19.47
CA THR A 272 2.77 3.51 -19.43
C THR A 272 1.33 3.16 -19.11
N TYR A 273 0.48 4.16 -18.88
CA TYR A 273 -0.96 3.93 -18.66
C TYR A 273 -1.67 3.42 -19.93
N GLU A 274 -1.10 3.67 -21.11
CA GLU A 274 -1.57 3.16 -22.41
C GLU A 274 -1.03 1.75 -22.69
N GLN A 275 0.16 1.44 -22.20
CA GLN A 275 0.86 0.18 -22.40
C GLN A 275 1.38 -0.38 -21.06
N PRO A 276 0.50 -0.76 -20.13
CA PRO A 276 0.85 -1.04 -18.73
C PRO A 276 1.61 -2.35 -18.50
N THR A 277 1.76 -3.19 -19.52
CA THR A 277 2.37 -4.54 -19.41
C THR A 277 3.77 -4.62 -20.00
N ILE A 278 4.29 -3.55 -20.57
CA ILE A 278 5.67 -3.52 -21.07
C ILE A 278 6.61 -3.45 -19.85
N PRO A 279 7.56 -4.40 -19.71
CA PRO A 279 8.45 -4.46 -18.54
C PRO A 279 9.53 -3.37 -18.55
#